data_ffb1027205aaf8a9474da003b0040733
#
_entry.id   ffb1027205aaf8a9474da003b0040733
#
_cell.length_a   1.000
_cell.length_b   1.000
_cell.length_c   1.000
_cell.angle_alpha   90.00
_cell.angle_beta   90.00
_cell.angle_gamma   90.00
#
_symmetry.space_group_name_H-M   'P 1'
#
loop_
_entity.id
_entity.type
_entity.pdbx_description
1 polymer ?
#
loop_
_entity_poly.entity_id
_entity_poly.type
_entity_poly.pdbx_seq_one_letter_code
_entity_poly.pdbx_strand_id
1 'polypeptide(L)'
;GLRAAFITGGVPPIGLHPDEVYRTTYAQTLTMVERYYQRYPADRARVRELYEWLESEDVRLASGDRLTGRRFRQAGNFLGMSDGADLLHYLLELPRGSRAFRYDWDAHPMPFGRHPIYAVIHEACYADGFATRWSGARVLPEVYADDVTLLTGEHVYPWMFDDYGALVPHREAAFLLADHEWPRLYDEDRLRDNEVPVAAAVYADDPYVDADLSMRTAGLVRGMRPWLTNEYLHNGLRADGGRILDRLFDLAAGRA
;
A
#
# COMPACT_ATOMS: atom_id res chain seq x y z
N GLY A 1 -26.50 -14.51 10.74
CA GLY A 1 -25.06 -14.73 10.82
C GLY A 1 -24.44 -14.90 9.42
N LEU A 2 -23.10 -14.85 9.34
CA LEU A 2 -22.36 -15.09 8.09
C LEU A 2 -22.36 -16.60 7.76
N ARG A 3 -22.47 -16.92 6.49
CA ARG A 3 -22.35 -18.31 5.99
C ARG A 3 -20.89 -18.69 5.72
N ALA A 4 -20.10 -17.75 5.25
CA ALA A 4 -18.66 -17.85 5.01
C ALA A 4 -18.05 -16.44 4.86
N ALA A 5 -16.72 -16.32 5.01
CA ALA A 5 -15.98 -15.11 4.72
C ALA A 5 -14.82 -15.41 3.78
N PHE A 6 -14.59 -14.51 2.81
CA PHE A 6 -13.54 -14.60 1.81
C PHE A 6 -12.70 -13.33 1.84
N ILE A 7 -11.40 -13.49 2.04
CA ILE A 7 -10.44 -12.38 2.14
C ILE A 7 -9.50 -12.48 0.95
N THR A 8 -9.38 -11.39 0.17
CA THR A 8 -8.71 -11.43 -1.13
C THR A 8 -7.46 -10.56 -1.23
N GLY A 9 -7.04 -9.92 -0.14
CA GLY A 9 -5.88 -9.01 -0.13
C GLY A 9 -5.09 -9.06 1.17
N GLY A 10 -4.91 -10.27 1.74
CA GLY A 10 -4.23 -10.46 3.02
C GLY A 10 -5.11 -10.19 4.22
N VAL A 11 -4.58 -10.41 5.41
CA VAL A 11 -5.29 -10.30 6.68
C VAL A 11 -4.57 -9.28 7.56
N PRO A 12 -5.29 -8.32 8.20
CA PRO A 12 -4.63 -7.31 9.01
C PRO A 12 -3.96 -7.92 10.25
N PRO A 13 -2.85 -7.35 10.72
CA PRO A 13 -2.25 -7.74 11.98
C PRO A 13 -3.16 -7.35 13.16
N ILE A 14 -3.20 -8.19 14.19
CA ILE A 14 -4.00 -7.97 15.39
C ILE A 14 -3.06 -7.70 16.57
N GLY A 15 -3.35 -6.64 17.33
CA GLY A 15 -2.65 -6.31 18.58
C GLY A 15 -1.21 -5.83 18.40
N LEU A 16 -0.78 -5.48 17.19
CA LEU A 16 0.53 -4.87 16.94
C LEU A 16 0.43 -3.35 16.89
N HIS A 17 1.48 -2.69 17.36
CA HIS A 17 1.60 -1.25 17.20
C HIS A 17 1.78 -0.90 15.70
N PRO A 18 1.14 0.15 15.17
CA PRO A 18 1.29 0.54 13.77
C PRO A 18 2.74 0.70 13.29
N ASP A 19 3.65 1.15 14.17
CA ASP A 19 5.08 1.24 13.83
C ASP A 19 5.70 -0.08 13.42
N GLU A 20 5.30 -1.19 14.05
CA GLU A 20 5.81 -2.53 13.70
C GLU A 20 5.33 -2.95 12.33
N VAL A 21 4.06 -2.66 12.01
CA VAL A 21 3.47 -2.95 10.71
C VAL A 21 4.21 -2.17 9.61
N TYR A 22 4.42 -0.86 9.82
CA TYR A 22 5.10 -0.04 8.80
C TYR A 22 6.57 -0.39 8.62
N ARG A 23 7.27 -0.87 9.66
CA ARG A 23 8.64 -1.39 9.48
C ARG A 23 8.70 -2.60 8.54
N THR A 24 7.72 -3.52 8.63
CA THR A 24 7.67 -4.68 7.72
C THR A 24 7.31 -4.25 6.30
N THR A 25 6.33 -3.36 6.12
CA THR A 25 5.95 -2.89 4.78
C THR A 25 7.05 -2.06 4.12
N TYR A 26 7.84 -1.27 4.87
CA TYR A 26 9.02 -0.60 4.31
C TYR A 26 10.10 -1.58 3.86
N ALA A 27 10.39 -2.62 4.66
CA ALA A 27 11.37 -3.64 4.28
C ALA A 27 10.95 -4.36 2.99
N GLN A 28 9.67 -4.70 2.87
CA GLN A 28 9.13 -5.32 1.66
C GLN A 28 9.12 -4.35 0.47
N THR A 29 8.76 -3.09 0.68
CA THR A 29 8.82 -2.05 -0.37
C THR A 29 10.25 -1.90 -0.91
N LEU A 30 11.27 -1.84 -0.05
CA LEU A 30 12.66 -1.79 -0.48
C LEU A 30 13.06 -3.02 -1.31
N THR A 31 12.60 -4.20 -0.92
CA THR A 31 12.80 -5.44 -1.69
C THR A 31 12.17 -5.34 -3.08
N MET A 32 10.94 -4.81 -3.18
CA MET A 32 10.25 -4.63 -4.46
C MET A 32 10.93 -3.57 -5.34
N VAL A 33 11.43 -2.49 -4.75
CA VAL A 33 12.20 -1.44 -5.47
C VAL A 33 13.49 -2.02 -6.04
N GLU A 34 14.20 -2.86 -5.28
CA GLU A 34 15.42 -3.50 -5.78
C GLU A 34 15.11 -4.49 -6.92
N ARG A 35 14.06 -5.32 -6.79
CA ARG A 35 13.59 -6.21 -7.87
C ARG A 35 13.19 -5.41 -9.13
N TYR A 36 12.57 -4.26 -8.96
CA TYR A 36 12.23 -3.36 -10.07
C TYR A 36 13.47 -2.91 -10.82
N TYR A 37 14.51 -2.42 -10.12
CA TYR A 37 15.75 -1.98 -10.75
C TYR A 37 16.59 -3.13 -11.32
N GLN A 38 16.47 -4.34 -10.79
CA GLN A 38 17.06 -5.53 -11.43
C GLN A 38 16.41 -5.82 -12.79
N ARG A 39 15.08 -5.63 -12.90
CA ARG A 39 14.35 -5.81 -14.15
C ARG A 39 14.56 -4.66 -15.13
N TYR A 40 14.64 -3.41 -14.64
CA TYR A 40 14.80 -2.20 -15.41
C TYR A 40 16.00 -1.36 -14.92
N PRO A 41 17.24 -1.79 -15.19
CA PRO A 41 18.44 -1.16 -14.59
C PRO A 41 18.61 0.33 -14.96
N ALA A 42 18.20 0.72 -16.17
CA ALA A 42 18.27 2.11 -16.64
C ALA A 42 17.34 3.06 -15.87
N ASP A 43 16.29 2.53 -15.24
CA ASP A 43 15.28 3.36 -14.57
C ASP A 43 15.79 3.97 -13.27
N ARG A 44 16.80 3.38 -12.63
CA ARG A 44 17.41 4.01 -11.45
C ARG A 44 18.02 5.38 -11.79
N ALA A 45 18.70 5.50 -12.94
CA ALA A 45 19.20 6.78 -13.41
C ALA A 45 18.07 7.74 -13.80
N ARG A 46 17.04 7.24 -14.52
CA ARG A 46 15.86 8.03 -14.90
C ARG A 46 15.13 8.59 -13.68
N VAL A 47 14.96 7.79 -12.63
CA VAL A 47 14.33 8.22 -11.36
C VAL A 47 15.14 9.32 -10.71
N ARG A 48 16.47 9.19 -10.63
CA ARG A 48 17.35 10.24 -10.09
C ARG A 48 17.22 11.54 -10.87
N GLU A 49 17.36 11.49 -12.18
CA GLU A 49 17.26 12.65 -13.04
C GLU A 49 15.86 13.31 -12.97
N LEU A 50 14.80 12.50 -12.87
CA LEU A 50 13.44 13.02 -12.74
C LEU A 50 13.25 13.69 -11.37
N TYR A 51 13.75 13.09 -10.30
CA TYR A 51 13.71 13.68 -8.97
C TYR A 51 14.43 15.04 -8.93
N GLU A 52 15.67 15.11 -9.46
CA GLU A 52 16.47 16.34 -9.52
C GLU A 52 15.77 17.43 -10.33
N TRP A 53 15.16 17.08 -11.46
CA TRP A 53 14.36 18.00 -12.26
C TRP A 53 13.13 18.53 -11.50
N LEU A 54 12.41 17.67 -10.77
CA LEU A 54 11.25 18.06 -9.98
C LEU A 54 11.60 18.98 -8.80
N GLU A 55 12.81 18.85 -8.25
CA GLU A 55 13.29 19.75 -7.20
C GLU A 55 13.73 21.13 -7.75
N SER A 56 14.19 21.19 -9.01
CA SER A 56 14.65 22.43 -9.64
C SER A 56 13.52 23.23 -10.32
N GLU A 57 12.41 22.59 -10.68
CA GLU A 57 11.35 23.19 -11.49
C GLU A 57 9.99 23.16 -10.79
N ASP A 58 9.11 24.13 -11.13
CA ASP A 58 7.69 24.11 -10.70
C ASP A 58 6.85 23.30 -11.69
N VAL A 59 6.94 21.99 -11.60
CA VAL A 59 6.24 21.08 -12.50
C VAL A 59 4.78 20.91 -12.07
N ARG A 60 3.85 21.35 -12.94
CA ARG A 60 2.42 21.26 -12.67
C ARG A 60 1.78 20.11 -13.45
N LEU A 61 1.00 19.29 -12.73
CA LEU A 61 0.16 18.22 -13.25
C LEU A 61 -1.08 18.78 -13.96
N ALA A 62 -1.91 17.91 -14.53
CA ALA A 62 -3.13 18.30 -15.23
C ALA A 62 -4.19 18.91 -14.27
N SER A 63 -4.21 18.50 -13.02
CA SER A 63 -5.04 19.06 -11.93
C SER A 63 -4.60 20.48 -11.52
N GLY A 64 -3.38 20.89 -11.86
CA GLY A 64 -2.74 22.10 -11.36
C GLY A 64 -1.88 21.88 -10.13
N ASP A 65 -1.94 20.72 -9.51
CA ASP A 65 -1.08 20.35 -8.38
C ASP A 65 0.39 20.33 -8.79
N ARG A 66 1.28 20.67 -7.86
CA ARG A 66 2.72 20.49 -8.06
C ARG A 66 3.10 19.03 -7.91
N LEU A 67 3.88 18.50 -8.86
CA LEU A 67 4.58 17.24 -8.70
C LEU A 67 5.93 17.51 -8.04
N THR A 68 6.03 17.25 -6.73
CA THR A 68 7.27 17.34 -5.96
C THR A 68 8.06 16.03 -6.02
N GLY A 69 9.37 16.07 -5.74
CA GLY A 69 10.18 14.85 -5.66
C GLY A 69 9.62 13.85 -4.62
N ARG A 70 9.16 14.33 -3.45
CA ARG A 70 8.55 13.46 -2.44
C ARG A 70 7.22 12.83 -2.91
N ARG A 71 6.39 13.58 -3.66
CA ARG A 71 5.17 13.04 -4.27
C ARG A 71 5.50 12.02 -5.36
N PHE A 72 6.49 12.31 -6.19
CA PHE A 72 6.99 11.39 -7.22
C PHE A 72 7.46 10.05 -6.64
N ARG A 73 8.19 10.06 -5.51
CA ARG A 73 8.70 8.84 -4.87
C ARG A 73 7.59 7.87 -4.44
N GLN A 74 6.35 8.34 -4.28
CA GLN A 74 5.20 7.47 -4.02
C GLN A 74 4.84 6.54 -5.19
N ALA A 75 5.48 6.70 -6.34
CA ALA A 75 5.36 5.78 -7.47
C ALA A 75 5.74 4.33 -7.12
N GLY A 76 6.50 4.11 -6.04
CA GLY A 76 6.73 2.75 -5.53
C GLY A 76 5.45 2.00 -5.15
N ASN A 77 4.33 2.74 -4.93
CA ASN A 77 3.03 2.11 -4.75
C ASN A 77 2.59 1.24 -5.94
N PHE A 78 3.07 1.50 -7.17
CA PHE A 78 2.82 0.60 -8.30
C PHE A 78 3.36 -0.82 -8.07
N LEU A 79 4.48 -0.93 -7.36
CA LEU A 79 5.20 -2.20 -7.19
C LEU A 79 4.46 -3.24 -6.33
N GLY A 80 3.33 -2.86 -5.73
CA GLY A 80 2.40 -3.79 -5.08
C GLY A 80 1.35 -4.38 -6.02
N MET A 81 1.39 -4.06 -7.33
CA MET A 81 0.48 -4.59 -8.34
C MET A 81 1.24 -5.46 -9.35
N SER A 82 0.60 -6.51 -9.85
CA SER A 82 1.22 -7.52 -10.72
C SER A 82 1.75 -6.93 -12.05
N ASP A 83 1.13 -5.86 -12.54
CA ASP A 83 1.49 -5.11 -13.74
C ASP A 83 2.18 -3.76 -13.42
N GLY A 84 2.34 -3.43 -12.15
CA GLY A 84 2.78 -2.12 -11.72
C GLY A 84 4.22 -1.77 -12.08
N ALA A 85 5.11 -2.75 -12.13
CA ALA A 85 6.49 -2.55 -12.55
C ALA A 85 6.58 -2.10 -14.03
N ASP A 86 5.80 -2.72 -14.90
CA ASP A 86 5.74 -2.34 -16.32
C ASP A 86 5.10 -0.95 -16.48
N LEU A 87 4.04 -0.68 -15.74
CA LEU A 87 3.37 0.63 -15.77
C LEU A 87 4.34 1.75 -15.32
N LEU A 88 5.07 1.56 -14.23
CA LEU A 88 6.06 2.52 -13.76
C LEU A 88 7.16 2.74 -14.79
N HIS A 89 7.68 1.67 -15.40
CA HIS A 89 8.68 1.77 -16.46
C HIS A 89 8.21 2.66 -17.62
N TYR A 90 6.99 2.40 -18.14
CA TYR A 90 6.44 3.21 -19.24
C TYR A 90 6.16 4.67 -18.85
N LEU A 91 5.75 4.93 -17.60
CA LEU A 91 5.60 6.30 -17.10
C LEU A 91 6.93 7.06 -17.08
N LEU A 92 8.02 6.38 -16.70
CA LEU A 92 9.36 6.98 -16.70
C LEU A 92 9.92 7.24 -18.11
N GLU A 93 9.40 6.58 -19.15
CA GLU A 93 9.78 6.81 -20.54
C GLU A 93 9.07 8.02 -21.16
N LEU A 94 8.02 8.56 -20.53
CA LEU A 94 7.31 9.72 -21.05
C LEU A 94 8.21 10.97 -21.11
N PRO A 95 8.18 11.73 -22.21
CA PRO A 95 8.96 12.97 -22.29
C PRO A 95 8.58 13.94 -21.17
N ARG A 96 9.57 14.41 -20.40
CA ARG A 96 9.40 15.32 -19.25
C ARG A 96 8.55 16.54 -19.64
N GLY A 97 7.55 16.85 -18.82
CA GLY A 97 6.66 18.00 -19.02
C GLY A 97 5.72 17.89 -20.22
N SER A 98 5.70 16.78 -20.96
CA SER A 98 4.72 16.56 -22.03
C SER A 98 3.29 16.52 -21.48
N ARG A 99 2.30 16.65 -22.36
CA ARG A 99 0.91 16.52 -21.96
C ARG A 99 0.61 15.13 -21.38
N ALA A 100 1.10 14.05 -22.00
CA ALA A 100 0.97 12.69 -21.52
C ALA A 100 1.57 12.55 -20.11
N PHE A 101 2.83 13.01 -19.91
CA PHE A 101 3.46 13.03 -18.60
C PHE A 101 2.57 13.67 -17.54
N ARG A 102 2.04 14.87 -17.79
CA ARG A 102 1.24 15.61 -16.80
C ARG A 102 -0.07 14.91 -16.44
N TYR A 103 -0.72 14.26 -17.41
CA TYR A 103 -1.98 13.55 -17.18
C TYR A 103 -1.76 12.21 -16.48
N ASP A 104 -0.78 11.45 -16.92
CA ASP A 104 -0.57 10.10 -16.42
C ASP A 104 0.01 10.12 -14.99
N TRP A 105 0.92 11.06 -14.68
CA TRP A 105 1.41 11.28 -13.33
C TRP A 105 0.36 11.89 -12.38
N ASP A 106 -0.66 12.55 -12.89
CA ASP A 106 -1.78 13.04 -12.10
C ASP A 106 -2.78 11.93 -11.75
N ALA A 107 -3.00 11.01 -12.68
CA ALA A 107 -3.87 9.85 -12.49
C ALA A 107 -3.27 8.77 -11.59
N HIS A 108 -1.94 8.76 -11.42
CA HIS A 108 -1.17 7.72 -10.72
C HIS A 108 -0.10 8.35 -9.80
N PRO A 109 0.45 7.57 -8.84
CA PRO A 109 0.03 6.24 -8.38
C PRO A 109 -1.16 6.25 -7.43
N MET A 110 -1.49 7.40 -6.84
CA MET A 110 -2.49 7.53 -5.78
C MET A 110 -3.61 8.49 -6.19
N PRO A 111 -4.77 7.96 -6.68
CA PRO A 111 -5.86 8.79 -7.20
C PRO A 111 -6.71 9.42 -6.09
N PHE A 112 -6.12 10.23 -5.20
CA PHE A 112 -6.82 10.87 -4.07
C PHE A 112 -7.95 11.79 -4.50
N GLY A 113 -7.89 12.39 -5.69
CA GLY A 113 -9.00 13.16 -6.24
C GLY A 113 -10.30 12.38 -6.35
N ARG A 114 -10.20 11.06 -6.53
CA ARG A 114 -11.35 10.16 -6.57
C ARG A 114 -11.73 9.61 -5.19
N HIS A 115 -10.74 9.37 -4.33
CA HIS A 115 -10.91 8.68 -3.04
C HIS A 115 -10.11 9.36 -1.91
N PRO A 116 -10.38 10.63 -1.55
CA PRO A 116 -9.60 11.35 -0.54
C PRO A 116 -9.70 10.71 0.85
N ILE A 117 -10.85 10.10 1.17
CA ILE A 117 -11.08 9.42 2.46
C ILE A 117 -10.08 8.28 2.70
N TYR A 118 -9.57 7.65 1.64
CA TYR A 118 -8.57 6.63 1.74
C TYR A 118 -7.32 7.11 2.50
N ALA A 119 -6.76 8.27 2.13
CA ALA A 119 -5.60 8.84 2.82
C ALA A 119 -5.93 9.25 4.27
N VAL A 120 -7.15 9.76 4.51
CA VAL A 120 -7.59 10.26 5.82
C VAL A 120 -7.63 9.15 6.87
N ILE A 121 -8.06 7.94 6.49
CA ILE A 121 -8.26 6.82 7.41
C ILE A 121 -7.24 5.69 7.24
N HIS A 122 -6.27 5.83 6.34
CA HIS A 122 -5.37 4.73 5.97
C HIS A 122 -4.65 4.12 7.17
N GLU A 123 -3.99 4.92 7.99
CA GLU A 123 -3.27 4.39 9.16
C GLU A 123 -4.21 3.79 10.22
N ALA A 124 -5.47 4.23 10.28
CA ALA A 124 -6.45 3.70 11.23
C ALA A 124 -6.73 2.18 11.02
N CYS A 125 -6.44 1.64 9.82
CA CYS A 125 -6.52 0.19 9.55
C CYS A 125 -5.63 -0.64 10.49
N TYR A 126 -4.56 -0.05 11.03
CA TYR A 126 -3.58 -0.70 11.90
C TYR A 126 -3.67 -0.24 13.36
N ALA A 127 -4.67 0.56 13.71
CA ALA A 127 -4.78 1.24 15.01
C ALA A 127 -5.62 0.45 16.04
N ASP A 128 -5.43 -0.86 16.14
CA ASP A 128 -6.13 -1.74 17.11
C ASP A 128 -5.66 -1.48 18.54
N GLY A 129 -6.24 -0.50 19.19
CA GLY A 129 -5.88 -0.08 20.57
C GLY A 129 -4.77 0.98 20.64
N PHE A 130 -4.48 1.70 19.55
CA PHE A 130 -3.38 2.67 19.49
C PHE A 130 -3.81 3.95 18.77
N ALA A 131 -3.11 5.07 19.06
CA ALA A 131 -3.06 6.22 18.16
C ALA A 131 -1.93 6.02 17.16
N THR A 132 -2.16 6.35 15.89
CA THR A 132 -1.15 6.15 14.85
C THR A 132 -0.07 7.22 14.88
N ARG A 133 -0.47 8.49 15.06
CA ARG A 133 0.44 9.66 15.09
C ARG A 133 1.43 9.65 13.94
N TRP A 134 0.94 9.34 12.75
CA TRP A 134 1.74 9.26 11.52
C TRP A 134 2.86 8.21 11.62
N SER A 135 2.50 6.99 11.96
CA SER A 135 3.45 5.86 12.07
C SER A 135 4.29 5.67 10.82
N GLY A 136 3.70 5.74 9.63
CA GLY A 136 4.43 5.64 8.37
C GLY A 136 5.54 6.69 8.22
N ALA A 137 5.28 7.93 8.64
CA ALA A 137 6.29 8.99 8.63
C ALA A 137 7.35 8.78 9.72
N ARG A 138 6.92 8.38 10.93
CA ARG A 138 7.80 8.26 12.10
C ARG A 138 8.84 7.14 11.96
N VAL A 139 8.48 6.05 11.29
CA VAL A 139 9.38 4.90 11.11
C VAL A 139 9.97 4.79 9.71
N LEU A 140 9.89 5.85 8.91
CA LEU A 140 10.53 5.92 7.59
C LEU A 140 12.03 5.61 7.75
N PRO A 141 12.57 4.58 7.08
CA PRO A 141 13.98 4.22 7.19
C PRO A 141 14.92 5.34 6.72
N GLU A 142 16.02 5.54 7.44
CA GLU A 142 17.01 6.61 7.14
C GLU A 142 17.58 6.51 5.73
N VAL A 143 17.68 5.31 5.16
CA VAL A 143 18.18 5.08 3.80
C VAL A 143 17.40 5.88 2.74
N TYR A 144 16.15 6.23 3.01
CA TYR A 144 15.36 7.10 2.12
C TYR A 144 15.85 8.56 2.09
N ALA A 145 16.57 9.02 3.09
CA ALA A 145 17.21 10.33 3.06
C ALA A 145 18.51 10.31 2.23
N ASP A 146 19.21 9.18 2.22
CA ASP A 146 20.51 9.03 1.57
C ASP A 146 20.39 8.73 0.06
N ASP A 147 19.31 8.06 -0.36
CA ASP A 147 19.11 7.69 -1.77
C ASP A 147 17.72 8.12 -2.28
N VAL A 148 17.72 9.15 -3.12
CA VAL A 148 16.50 9.70 -3.75
C VAL A 148 15.85 8.73 -4.75
N THR A 149 16.57 7.69 -5.16
CA THR A 149 16.03 6.67 -6.09
C THR A 149 15.17 5.62 -5.40
N LEU A 150 15.18 5.58 -4.06
CA LEU A 150 14.31 4.67 -3.32
C LEU A 150 12.87 5.21 -3.34
N LEU A 151 11.97 4.42 -3.89
CA LEU A 151 10.55 4.75 -3.99
C LEU A 151 9.83 4.27 -2.74
N THR A 152 8.84 5.05 -2.27
CA THR A 152 7.98 4.67 -1.13
C THR A 152 6.75 3.91 -1.62
N GLY A 153 6.23 3.03 -0.77
CA GLY A 153 5.04 2.22 -1.09
C GLY A 153 3.72 2.86 -0.66
N GLU A 154 2.80 2.02 -0.21
CA GLU A 154 1.49 2.44 0.28
C GLU A 154 1.58 3.04 1.69
N HIS A 155 2.19 4.20 1.78
CA HIS A 155 2.38 4.94 3.02
C HIS A 155 1.77 6.33 2.91
N VAL A 156 1.03 6.77 3.93
CA VAL A 156 0.44 8.10 3.98
C VAL A 156 1.25 8.97 4.95
N TYR A 157 1.56 10.18 4.51
CA TYR A 157 2.40 11.13 5.24
C TYR A 157 1.65 12.42 5.55
N PRO A 158 1.94 13.13 6.65
CA PRO A 158 1.28 14.40 6.96
C PRO A 158 1.46 15.45 5.85
N TRP A 159 2.62 15.50 5.18
CA TRP A 159 2.88 16.44 4.09
C TRP A 159 1.98 16.25 2.85
N MET A 160 1.36 15.07 2.69
CA MET A 160 0.44 14.83 1.58
C MET A 160 -0.80 15.73 1.66
N PHE A 161 -1.20 16.10 2.85
CA PHE A 161 -2.31 17.03 3.09
C PHE A 161 -1.95 18.50 2.82
N ASP A 162 -0.72 18.78 2.42
CA ASP A 162 -0.27 20.08 1.93
C ASP A 162 0.00 20.04 0.40
N ASP A 163 0.50 18.90 -0.13
CA ASP A 163 0.95 18.76 -1.53
C ASP A 163 -0.13 18.30 -2.51
N TYR A 164 -1.12 17.53 -2.04
CA TYR A 164 -2.20 17.06 -2.90
C TYR A 164 -3.44 17.93 -2.73
N GLY A 165 -3.81 18.69 -3.77
CA GLY A 165 -4.97 19.60 -3.72
C GLY A 165 -6.25 18.91 -3.27
N ALA A 166 -6.45 17.64 -3.65
CA ALA A 166 -7.59 16.83 -3.22
C ALA A 166 -7.58 16.50 -1.71
N LEU A 167 -6.43 16.51 -1.05
CA LEU A 167 -6.30 16.19 0.37
C LEU A 167 -6.31 17.42 1.27
N VAL A 168 -5.93 18.61 0.76
CA VAL A 168 -5.89 19.86 1.54
C VAL A 168 -7.18 20.12 2.34
N PRO A 169 -8.39 19.95 1.79
CA PRO A 169 -9.64 20.16 2.55
C PRO A 169 -9.84 19.19 3.71
N HIS A 170 -9.13 18.09 3.73
CA HIS A 170 -9.27 17.01 4.72
C HIS A 170 -8.16 17.01 5.79
N ARG A 171 -7.24 17.97 5.72
CA ARG A 171 -6.07 18.05 6.60
C ARG A 171 -6.40 17.99 8.09
N GLU A 172 -7.33 18.84 8.53
CA GLU A 172 -7.73 18.91 9.94
C GLU A 172 -8.29 17.56 10.43
N ALA A 173 -9.16 16.95 9.66
CA ALA A 173 -9.73 15.63 10.00
C ALA A 173 -8.66 14.54 10.08
N ALA A 174 -7.71 14.53 9.14
CA ALA A 174 -6.62 13.55 9.13
C ALA A 174 -5.71 13.68 10.36
N PHE A 175 -5.39 14.91 10.76
CA PHE A 175 -4.56 15.16 11.95
C PHE A 175 -5.29 14.78 13.24
N LEU A 176 -6.60 15.10 13.35
CA LEU A 176 -7.41 14.66 14.50
C LEU A 176 -7.48 13.12 14.60
N LEU A 177 -7.64 12.43 13.48
CA LEU A 177 -7.69 10.95 13.44
C LEU A 177 -6.33 10.32 13.74
N ALA A 178 -5.24 10.94 13.32
CA ALA A 178 -3.89 10.46 13.66
C ALA A 178 -3.63 10.49 15.18
N ASP A 179 -4.14 11.50 15.87
CA ASP A 179 -3.99 11.66 17.34
C ASP A 179 -5.08 10.90 18.13
N HIS A 180 -6.10 10.37 17.45
CA HIS A 180 -7.17 9.65 18.12
C HIS A 180 -6.67 8.33 18.72
N GLU A 181 -6.95 8.11 20.01
CA GLU A 181 -6.70 6.83 20.68
C GLU A 181 -7.82 5.85 20.28
N TRP A 182 -7.52 5.02 19.28
CA TRP A 182 -8.49 4.06 18.78
C TRP A 182 -8.74 2.95 19.80
N PRO A 183 -10.00 2.54 20.03
CA PRO A 183 -10.28 1.38 20.87
C PRO A 183 -9.78 0.09 20.20
N ARG A 184 -9.64 -0.97 20.99
CA ARG A 184 -9.42 -2.31 20.43
C ARG A 184 -10.62 -2.70 19.58
N LEU A 185 -10.37 -3.08 18.33
CA LEU A 185 -11.37 -3.51 17.37
C LEU A 185 -11.59 -5.01 17.41
N TYR A 186 -10.51 -5.77 17.61
CA TYR A 186 -10.54 -7.22 17.52
C TYR A 186 -10.61 -7.87 18.90
N ASP A 187 -11.53 -8.83 19.05
CA ASP A 187 -11.68 -9.72 20.22
C ASP A 187 -11.03 -11.06 19.87
N GLU A 188 -9.82 -11.28 20.36
CA GLU A 188 -9.04 -12.48 20.06
C GLU A 188 -9.71 -13.77 20.53
N ASP A 189 -10.44 -13.75 21.67
CA ASP A 189 -11.13 -14.93 22.16
C ASP A 189 -12.28 -15.31 21.23
N ARG A 190 -13.03 -14.33 20.73
CA ARG A 190 -14.05 -14.58 19.71
C ARG A 190 -13.46 -15.09 18.40
N LEU A 191 -12.28 -14.63 18.01
CA LEU A 191 -11.59 -15.12 16.80
C LEU A 191 -11.14 -16.58 16.99
N ARG A 192 -10.63 -16.93 18.18
CA ARG A 192 -10.29 -18.32 18.54
C ARG A 192 -11.52 -19.23 18.59
N ASP A 193 -12.69 -18.69 18.91
CA ASP A 193 -13.97 -19.40 18.94
C ASP A 193 -14.79 -19.28 17.67
N ASN A 194 -14.20 -18.74 16.59
CA ASN A 194 -14.90 -18.57 15.32
C ASN A 194 -15.46 -19.89 14.78
N GLU A 195 -16.72 -19.86 14.30
CA GLU A 195 -17.40 -20.98 13.65
C GLU A 195 -17.71 -20.75 12.17
N VAL A 196 -17.46 -19.52 11.69
CA VAL A 196 -17.68 -19.17 10.30
C VAL A 196 -16.51 -19.69 9.46
N PRO A 197 -16.74 -20.48 8.40
CA PRO A 197 -15.68 -20.84 7.46
C PRO A 197 -15.04 -19.58 6.85
N VAL A 198 -13.71 -19.47 6.96
CA VAL A 198 -12.95 -18.34 6.40
C VAL A 198 -11.89 -18.88 5.46
N ALA A 199 -11.78 -18.30 4.28
CA ALA A 199 -10.66 -18.54 3.36
C ALA A 199 -10.01 -17.22 2.98
N ALA A 200 -8.67 -17.19 2.94
CA ALA A 200 -7.91 -15.97 2.69
C ALA A 200 -6.81 -16.20 1.65
N ALA A 201 -6.74 -15.34 0.63
CA ALA A 201 -5.57 -15.22 -0.22
C ALA A 201 -4.53 -14.33 0.47
N VAL A 202 -3.33 -14.85 0.62
CA VAL A 202 -2.17 -14.14 1.18
C VAL A 202 -1.08 -14.13 0.12
N TYR A 203 -0.59 -12.97 -0.26
CA TYR A 203 0.41 -12.83 -1.31
C TYR A 203 1.79 -12.67 -0.68
N ALA A 204 2.70 -13.59 -1.01
CA ALA A 204 4.00 -13.72 -0.35
C ALA A 204 4.92 -12.49 -0.50
N ASP A 205 4.78 -11.77 -1.61
CA ASP A 205 5.61 -10.60 -1.93
C ASP A 205 4.83 -9.28 -1.83
N ASP A 206 3.68 -9.24 -1.14
CA ASP A 206 2.82 -8.06 -1.00
C ASP A 206 3.51 -6.96 -0.17
N PRO A 207 3.80 -5.78 -0.74
CA PRO A 207 4.41 -4.69 0.02
C PRO A 207 3.39 -3.85 0.81
N TYR A 208 2.10 -4.10 0.69
CA TYR A 208 1.04 -3.39 1.39
C TYR A 208 0.57 -4.14 2.62
N VAL A 209 0.38 -5.47 2.49
CA VAL A 209 -0.08 -6.33 3.58
C VAL A 209 0.91 -7.46 3.77
N ASP A 210 1.72 -7.35 4.81
CA ASP A 210 2.79 -8.29 5.12
C ASP A 210 2.27 -9.72 5.28
N ALA A 211 2.91 -10.66 4.57
CA ALA A 211 2.48 -12.06 4.52
C ALA A 211 2.65 -12.78 5.87
N ASP A 212 3.74 -12.52 6.59
CA ASP A 212 4.01 -13.17 7.89
C ASP A 212 3.01 -12.68 8.95
N LEU A 213 2.69 -11.37 8.95
CA LEU A 213 1.66 -10.80 9.83
C LEU A 213 0.28 -11.34 9.47
N SER A 214 -0.03 -11.51 8.18
CA SER A 214 -1.27 -12.13 7.71
C SER A 214 -1.38 -13.59 8.19
N MET A 215 -0.31 -14.37 8.07
CA MET A 215 -0.28 -15.78 8.50
C MET A 215 -0.37 -15.91 10.02
N ARG A 216 0.21 -14.96 10.78
CA ARG A 216 0.04 -14.90 12.24
C ARG A 216 -1.42 -14.72 12.63
N THR A 217 -2.11 -13.77 12.00
CA THR A 217 -3.55 -13.54 12.24
C THR A 217 -4.39 -14.73 11.77
N ALA A 218 -4.05 -15.34 10.64
CA ALA A 218 -4.74 -16.54 10.16
C ALA A 218 -4.65 -17.70 11.15
N GLY A 219 -3.51 -17.86 11.84
CA GLY A 219 -3.33 -18.86 12.91
C GLY A 219 -4.16 -18.59 14.16
N LEU A 220 -4.57 -17.34 14.40
CA LEU A 220 -5.41 -16.95 15.53
C LEU A 220 -6.89 -17.26 15.28
N VAL A 221 -7.36 -17.17 14.03
CA VAL A 221 -8.78 -17.34 13.69
C VAL A 221 -9.09 -18.82 13.45
N ARG A 222 -9.87 -19.40 14.35
CA ARG A 222 -10.25 -20.83 14.24
C ARG A 222 -10.93 -21.11 12.89
N GLY A 223 -10.44 -22.12 12.19
CA GLY A 223 -11.00 -22.57 10.92
C GLY A 223 -10.68 -21.70 9.71
N MET A 224 -9.85 -20.67 9.85
CA MET A 224 -9.34 -19.92 8.71
C MET A 224 -8.40 -20.79 7.89
N ARG A 225 -8.57 -20.76 6.58
CA ARG A 225 -7.76 -21.48 5.59
C ARG A 225 -7.03 -20.48 4.70
N PRO A 226 -5.79 -20.08 5.05
CA PRO A 226 -4.99 -19.20 4.21
C PRO A 226 -4.43 -19.95 3.01
N TRP A 227 -4.42 -19.29 1.86
CA TRP A 227 -3.70 -19.69 0.66
C TRP A 227 -2.54 -18.71 0.44
N LEU A 228 -1.35 -19.09 0.88
CA LEU A 228 -0.13 -18.36 0.61
C LEU A 228 0.34 -18.64 -0.82
N THR A 229 0.51 -17.59 -1.62
CA THR A 229 0.93 -17.70 -3.01
C THR A 229 1.83 -16.54 -3.42
N ASN A 230 2.78 -16.80 -4.32
CA ASN A 230 3.64 -15.79 -4.96
C ASN A 230 3.28 -15.55 -6.44
N GLU A 231 2.16 -16.11 -6.91
CA GLU A 231 1.70 -15.93 -8.29
C GLU A 231 1.11 -14.55 -8.55
N TYR A 232 0.70 -13.85 -7.48
CA TYR A 232 0.05 -12.55 -7.54
C TYR A 232 0.66 -11.60 -6.51
N LEU A 233 0.45 -10.30 -6.71
CA LEU A 233 0.64 -9.25 -5.73
C LEU A 233 -0.73 -8.77 -5.19
N HIS A 234 -0.77 -7.65 -4.48
CA HIS A 234 -1.99 -7.17 -3.78
C HIS A 234 -3.24 -7.08 -4.66
N ASN A 235 -3.09 -6.83 -5.94
CA ASN A 235 -4.22 -6.75 -6.89
C ASN A 235 -4.69 -8.10 -7.44
N GLY A 236 -4.35 -9.24 -6.81
CA GLY A 236 -4.65 -10.58 -7.32
C GLY A 236 -6.09 -10.76 -7.77
N LEU A 237 -7.07 -10.27 -6.97
CA LEU A 237 -8.49 -10.34 -7.38
C LEU A 237 -8.79 -9.59 -8.69
N ARG A 238 -8.09 -8.49 -8.97
CA ARG A 238 -8.24 -7.75 -10.24
C ARG A 238 -7.48 -8.43 -11.38
N ALA A 239 -6.34 -9.05 -11.08
CA ALA A 239 -5.51 -9.73 -12.06
C ALA A 239 -6.14 -11.05 -12.55
N ASP A 240 -6.70 -11.84 -11.63
CA ASP A 240 -7.31 -13.16 -11.95
C ASP A 240 -8.42 -13.52 -10.95
N GLY A 241 -9.50 -12.74 -10.96
CA GLY A 241 -10.60 -12.87 -9.99
C GLY A 241 -11.29 -14.22 -10.03
N GLY A 242 -11.43 -14.83 -11.20
CA GLY A 242 -12.06 -16.14 -11.35
C GLY A 242 -11.29 -17.21 -10.57
N ARG A 243 -10.00 -17.35 -10.82
CA ARG A 243 -9.14 -18.34 -10.15
C ARG A 243 -9.02 -18.09 -8.65
N ILE A 244 -8.89 -16.81 -8.25
CA ILE A 244 -8.82 -16.45 -6.83
C ILE A 244 -10.10 -16.87 -6.10
N LEU A 245 -11.27 -16.52 -6.62
CA LEU A 245 -12.53 -16.83 -5.98
C LEU A 245 -12.82 -18.33 -5.97
N ASP A 246 -12.58 -19.04 -7.08
CA ASP A 246 -12.76 -20.50 -7.14
C ASP A 246 -11.90 -21.19 -6.09
N ARG A 247 -10.62 -20.78 -5.97
CA ARG A 247 -9.72 -21.32 -4.95
C ARG A 247 -10.22 -21.08 -3.54
N LEU A 248 -10.69 -19.87 -3.23
CA LEU A 248 -11.21 -19.52 -1.90
C LEU A 248 -12.51 -20.27 -1.61
N PHE A 249 -13.39 -20.46 -2.59
CA PHE A 249 -14.61 -21.25 -2.43
C PHE A 249 -14.30 -22.72 -2.14
N ASP A 250 -13.32 -23.28 -2.82
CA ASP A 250 -12.90 -24.68 -2.60
C ASP A 250 -12.27 -24.85 -1.20
N LEU A 251 -11.42 -23.93 -0.79
CA LEU A 251 -10.85 -23.93 0.56
C LEU A 251 -11.95 -23.85 1.63
N ALA A 252 -12.86 -22.89 1.54
CA ALA A 252 -13.94 -22.74 2.50
C ALA A 252 -14.86 -23.97 2.57
N ALA A 253 -15.06 -24.66 1.45
CA ALA A 253 -15.86 -25.87 1.35
C ALA A 253 -15.09 -27.15 1.74
N GLY A 254 -13.80 -27.07 2.05
CA GLY A 254 -12.97 -28.23 2.38
C GLY A 254 -12.61 -29.13 1.20
N ARG A 255 -12.66 -28.61 -0.03
CA ARG A 255 -12.33 -29.36 -1.27
C ARG A 255 -10.88 -29.17 -1.75
N ALA A 256 -10.10 -28.36 -1.05
CA ALA A 256 -8.73 -28.04 -1.41
C ALA A 256 -7.82 -27.95 -0.20
#